data_a6119dd65dee7bcc4bc688357a041ab9
#
_entry.id   a6119dd65dee7bcc4bc688357a041ab9
#
_cell.length_a   1.000
_cell.length_b   1.000
_cell.length_c   1.000
_cell.angle_alpha   90.00
_cell.angle_beta   90.00
_cell.angle_gamma   90.00
#
_symmetry.space_group_name_H-M   'P 1'
#
loop_
_entity.id
_entity.type
_entity.pdbx_description
1 polymer ?
#
loop_
_entity_poly.entity_id
_entity_poly.type
_entity_poly.pdbx_seq_one_letter_code
_entity_poly.pdbx_strand_id
1 'polypeptide(L)'
;MATTTKLNLTQVGRVCVTVADTDRAIEFYVDKLGFEKVVDLPMSDDGMRWVEVAVNDTPTTIALAPPPPGQPAGGSQTGICLDTSDVDADHAALKAAGVDVDDEVSRYGGPVPPMFWIRDPDGNSLIVVQPS
;
A
#
# COMPACT_ATOMS: atom_id res chain seq x y z
N MET A 1 -25.12 -23.42 -17.08
CA MET A 1 -24.95 -22.99 -15.68
C MET A 1 -23.58 -23.42 -15.19
N ALA A 2 -22.83 -22.49 -14.63
CA ALA A 2 -21.51 -22.79 -14.11
C ALA A 2 -21.62 -23.53 -12.77
N THR A 3 -20.73 -24.50 -12.55
CA THR A 3 -20.60 -25.19 -11.28
C THR A 3 -19.59 -24.44 -10.40
N THR A 4 -19.99 -24.07 -9.19
CA THR A 4 -19.08 -23.40 -8.26
C THR A 4 -18.08 -24.42 -7.71
N THR A 5 -16.81 -24.15 -7.93
CA THR A 5 -15.74 -24.95 -7.34
C THR A 5 -15.67 -24.65 -5.84
N LYS A 6 -15.60 -25.70 -5.05
CA LYS A 6 -15.49 -25.55 -3.59
C LYS A 6 -14.02 -25.37 -3.20
N LEU A 7 -13.72 -24.22 -2.61
CA LEU A 7 -12.38 -23.88 -2.15
C LEU A 7 -12.42 -23.55 -0.66
N ASN A 8 -11.25 -23.42 -0.08
CA ASN A 8 -11.11 -23.08 1.33
C ASN A 8 -10.54 -21.67 1.53
N LEU A 9 -10.70 -20.80 0.53
CA LEU A 9 -10.27 -19.41 0.62
C LEU A 9 -11.09 -18.68 1.68
N THR A 10 -10.45 -17.87 2.49
CA THR A 10 -11.09 -17.17 3.60
C THR A 10 -11.10 -15.65 3.46
N GLN A 11 -10.07 -15.08 2.86
CA GLN A 11 -9.97 -13.61 2.74
C GLN A 11 -8.80 -13.22 1.84
N VAL A 12 -8.73 -11.94 1.49
CA VAL A 12 -7.51 -11.35 0.95
C VAL A 12 -6.62 -11.03 2.15
N GLY A 13 -5.67 -11.91 2.45
CA GLY A 13 -4.85 -11.80 3.66
C GLY A 13 -3.79 -10.73 3.54
N ARG A 14 -3.16 -10.63 2.39
CA ARG A 14 -2.11 -9.62 2.14
C ARG A 14 -2.01 -9.29 0.66
N VAL A 15 -1.48 -8.09 0.40
CA VAL A 15 -1.11 -7.65 -0.94
C VAL A 15 0.38 -7.38 -0.91
N CYS A 16 1.13 -7.86 -1.90
CA CYS A 16 2.57 -7.70 -1.95
C CYS A 16 2.96 -6.53 -2.85
N VAL A 17 3.86 -5.69 -2.37
CA VAL A 17 4.53 -4.69 -3.19
C VAL A 17 6.03 -4.97 -3.15
N THR A 18 6.73 -4.75 -4.26
CA THR A 18 8.17 -5.00 -4.29
C THR A 18 8.93 -3.71 -3.96
N VAL A 19 9.92 -3.85 -3.08
CA VAL A 19 10.73 -2.72 -2.61
C VAL A 19 12.21 -3.08 -2.70
N ALA A 20 13.04 -2.10 -3.07
CA ALA A 20 14.48 -2.30 -3.18
C ALA A 20 15.18 -2.24 -1.82
N ASP A 21 14.70 -1.35 -0.95
CA ASP A 21 15.28 -1.12 0.37
C ASP A 21 14.17 -1.21 1.40
N THR A 22 14.19 -2.30 2.19
CA THR A 22 13.15 -2.58 3.17
C THR A 22 13.04 -1.49 4.24
N ASP A 23 14.17 -0.98 4.74
CA ASP A 23 14.15 0.06 5.76
C ASP A 23 13.57 1.37 5.24
N ARG A 24 13.88 1.73 4.00
CA ARG A 24 13.29 2.91 3.36
C ARG A 24 11.79 2.74 3.16
N ALA A 25 11.34 1.56 2.80
CA ALA A 25 9.92 1.27 2.65
C ALA A 25 9.20 1.34 4.01
N ILE A 26 9.79 0.79 5.06
CA ILE A 26 9.23 0.87 6.42
C ILE A 26 9.07 2.34 6.83
N GLU A 27 10.08 3.16 6.61
CA GLU A 27 10.01 4.59 6.93
C GLU A 27 8.82 5.26 6.23
N PHE A 28 8.60 4.93 4.97
CA PHE A 28 7.48 5.48 4.23
C PHE A 28 6.12 5.01 4.78
N TYR A 29 5.93 3.69 4.87
CA TYR A 29 4.61 3.13 5.25
C TYR A 29 4.30 3.35 6.72
N VAL A 30 5.28 3.25 7.60
CA VAL A 30 5.07 3.39 9.04
C VAL A 30 5.17 4.85 9.49
N ASP A 31 6.26 5.54 9.15
CA ASP A 31 6.47 6.90 9.66
C ASP A 31 5.65 7.94 8.93
N LYS A 32 5.53 7.84 7.61
CA LYS A 32 4.80 8.84 6.82
C LYS A 32 3.32 8.53 6.68
N LEU A 33 2.95 7.27 6.43
CA LEU A 33 1.55 6.89 6.28
C LEU A 33 0.88 6.51 7.61
N GLY A 34 1.65 6.25 8.65
CA GLY A 34 1.10 5.91 9.95
C GLY A 34 0.63 4.46 10.08
N PHE A 35 1.11 3.57 9.20
CA PHE A 35 0.74 2.16 9.27
C PHE A 35 1.48 1.50 10.43
N GLU A 36 0.94 0.39 10.91
CA GLU A 36 1.56 -0.42 11.94
C GLU A 36 2.38 -1.55 11.30
N LYS A 37 3.61 -1.74 11.77
CA LYS A 37 4.43 -2.88 11.35
C LYS A 37 4.01 -4.09 12.18
N VAL A 38 3.42 -5.09 11.53
CA VAL A 38 2.86 -6.25 12.21
C VAL A 38 3.71 -7.50 12.10
N VAL A 39 4.58 -7.57 11.08
CA VAL A 39 5.53 -8.67 10.89
C VAL A 39 6.87 -8.09 10.46
N ASP A 40 7.96 -8.60 11.02
CA ASP A 40 9.32 -8.26 10.60
C ASP A 40 10.21 -9.44 11.00
N LEU A 41 10.41 -10.36 10.06
CA LEU A 41 11.15 -11.60 10.32
C LEU A 41 12.26 -11.78 9.29
N PRO A 42 13.44 -12.30 9.70
CA PRO A 42 14.48 -12.63 8.75
C PRO A 42 14.02 -13.79 7.85
N MET A 43 14.31 -13.67 6.55
CA MET A 43 13.99 -14.72 5.57
C MET A 43 15.19 -15.65 5.35
N SER A 44 16.41 -15.11 5.51
CA SER A 44 17.63 -15.83 5.19
C SER A 44 18.83 -15.14 5.87
N ASP A 45 20.00 -15.78 5.81
CA ASP A 45 21.22 -15.25 6.42
C ASP A 45 21.80 -14.04 5.68
N ASP A 46 21.31 -13.74 4.48
CA ASP A 46 21.84 -12.65 3.65
C ASP A 46 21.16 -11.29 3.91
N GLY A 47 20.40 -11.17 4.98
CA GLY A 47 19.75 -9.91 5.35
C GLY A 47 18.36 -9.71 4.75
N MET A 48 17.85 -10.66 4.00
CA MET A 48 16.49 -10.58 3.47
C MET A 48 15.47 -10.70 4.61
N ARG A 49 14.44 -9.87 4.54
CA ARG A 49 13.41 -9.79 5.59
C ARG A 49 12.02 -9.92 4.99
N TRP A 50 11.11 -10.49 5.77
CA TRP A 50 9.68 -10.48 5.46
C TRP A 50 9.01 -9.46 6.38
N VAL A 51 8.46 -8.41 5.79
CA VAL A 51 7.84 -7.32 6.55
C VAL A 51 6.42 -7.11 6.04
N GLU A 52 5.48 -7.02 6.99
CA GLU A 52 4.10 -6.67 6.68
C GLU A 52 3.66 -5.48 7.52
N VAL A 53 2.91 -4.58 6.90
CA VAL A 53 2.34 -3.40 7.54
C VAL A 53 0.83 -3.39 7.36
N ALA A 54 0.11 -2.77 8.27
CA ALA A 54 -1.36 -2.72 8.23
C ALA A 54 -1.86 -1.34 8.62
N VAL A 55 -3.03 -0.98 8.11
CA VAL A 55 -3.74 0.23 8.52
C VAL A 55 -4.49 -0.09 9.82
N ASN A 56 -4.04 0.49 10.93
CA ASN A 56 -4.62 0.22 12.24
C ASN A 56 -4.69 -1.30 12.50
N ASP A 57 -5.81 -1.80 13.02
CA ASP A 57 -6.00 -3.21 13.35
C ASP A 57 -6.68 -4.01 12.23
N THR A 58 -6.60 -3.55 10.99
CA THR A 58 -7.24 -4.25 9.87
C THR A 58 -6.53 -5.56 9.56
N PRO A 59 -7.29 -6.61 9.17
CA PRO A 59 -6.69 -7.93 8.96
C PRO A 59 -5.87 -8.05 7.68
N THR A 60 -6.17 -7.25 6.65
CA THR A 60 -5.41 -7.29 5.40
C THR A 60 -4.14 -6.46 5.55
N THR A 61 -3.00 -7.05 5.22
CA THR A 61 -1.70 -6.40 5.32
C THR A 61 -1.12 -6.09 3.94
N ILE A 62 -0.11 -5.23 3.92
CA ILE A 62 0.74 -5.00 2.76
C ILE A 62 2.11 -5.58 3.08
N ALA A 63 2.55 -6.55 2.28
CA ALA A 63 3.88 -7.14 2.43
C ALA A 63 4.88 -6.34 1.61
N LEU A 64 5.95 -5.89 2.26
CA LEU A 64 7.05 -5.15 1.63
C LEU A 64 8.12 -6.16 1.24
N ALA A 65 8.02 -6.70 0.04
CA ALA A 65 8.79 -7.86 -0.39
C ALA A 65 9.96 -7.47 -1.30
N PRO A 66 11.08 -8.22 -1.26
CA PRO A 66 12.12 -8.03 -2.26
C PRO A 66 11.58 -8.46 -3.63
N PRO A 67 12.10 -7.87 -4.73
CA PRO A 67 11.69 -8.30 -6.06
C PRO A 67 12.23 -9.70 -6.37
N PRO A 68 11.57 -10.43 -7.29
CA PRO A 68 12.11 -11.69 -7.78
C PRO A 68 13.52 -11.49 -8.36
N PRO A 69 14.38 -12.52 -8.31
CA PRO A 69 15.73 -12.40 -8.85
C PRO A 69 15.74 -11.92 -10.30
N GLY A 70 16.61 -10.95 -10.59
CA GLY A 70 16.76 -10.39 -11.92
C GLY A 70 15.70 -9.39 -12.34
N GLN A 71 14.78 -9.03 -11.44
CA GLN A 71 13.72 -8.06 -11.74
C GLN A 71 13.89 -6.79 -10.91
N PRO A 72 13.52 -5.62 -11.47
CA PRO A 72 13.55 -4.38 -10.69
C PRO A 72 12.44 -4.35 -9.66
N ALA A 73 12.67 -3.63 -8.57
CA ALA A 73 11.65 -3.39 -7.57
C ALA A 73 10.75 -2.22 -7.98
N GLY A 74 9.49 -2.28 -7.58
CA GLY A 74 8.61 -1.12 -7.67
C GLY A 74 8.04 -0.84 -9.04
N GLY A 75 7.58 0.39 -9.22
CA GLY A 75 7.01 0.87 -10.48
C GLY A 75 5.63 0.31 -10.79
N SER A 76 4.96 -0.28 -9.81
CA SER A 76 3.69 -0.98 -10.01
C SER A 76 2.49 -0.09 -9.67
N GLN A 77 1.46 -0.14 -10.50
CA GLN A 77 0.13 0.29 -10.10
C GLN A 77 -0.47 -0.85 -9.29
N THR A 78 -0.47 -0.69 -7.97
CA THR A 78 -0.81 -1.80 -7.09
C THR A 78 -2.30 -2.14 -7.05
N GLY A 79 -3.16 -1.16 -7.39
CA GLY A 79 -4.59 -1.32 -7.20
C GLY A 79 -5.04 -1.23 -5.74
N ILE A 80 -4.13 -0.96 -4.83
CA ILE A 80 -4.46 -0.82 -3.41
C ILE A 80 -5.16 0.50 -3.18
N CYS A 81 -6.39 0.44 -2.66
CA CYS A 81 -7.18 1.60 -2.29
C CYS A 81 -7.21 1.72 -0.78
N LEU A 82 -6.76 2.86 -0.27
CA LEU A 82 -6.75 3.15 1.15
C LEU A 82 -7.92 4.09 1.44
N ASP A 83 -8.84 3.65 2.28
CA ASP A 83 -9.99 4.45 2.64
C ASP A 83 -9.62 5.49 3.69
N THR A 84 -10.12 6.71 3.53
CA THR A 84 -9.94 7.77 4.51
C THR A 84 -11.27 8.44 4.82
N SER A 85 -11.37 9.03 6.00
CA SER A 85 -12.53 9.83 6.39
C SER A 85 -12.41 11.29 5.96
N ASP A 86 -11.22 11.74 5.54
CA ASP A 86 -10.98 13.13 5.12
C ASP A 86 -9.86 13.19 4.09
N VAL A 87 -10.24 13.08 2.83
CA VAL A 87 -9.29 13.01 1.71
C VAL A 87 -8.50 14.32 1.55
N ASP A 88 -9.11 15.46 1.79
CA ASP A 88 -8.44 16.75 1.64
C ASP A 88 -7.38 16.96 2.72
N ALA A 89 -7.69 16.60 3.96
CA ALA A 89 -6.74 16.69 5.06
C ALA A 89 -5.53 15.77 4.84
N ASP A 90 -5.78 14.55 4.38
CA ASP A 90 -4.70 13.60 4.10
C ASP A 90 -3.83 14.06 2.93
N HIS A 91 -4.45 14.59 1.88
CA HIS A 91 -3.71 15.12 0.74
C HIS A 91 -2.75 16.23 1.19
N ALA A 92 -3.27 17.19 1.97
CA ALA A 92 -2.47 18.30 2.47
C ALA A 92 -1.33 17.82 3.38
N ALA A 93 -1.63 16.89 4.29
CA ALA A 93 -0.64 16.36 5.23
C ALA A 93 0.49 15.59 4.51
N LEU A 94 0.14 14.75 3.55
CA LEU A 94 1.14 13.96 2.80
C LEU A 94 1.99 14.86 1.92
N LYS A 95 1.38 15.84 1.27
CA LYS A 95 2.11 16.80 0.45
C LYS A 95 3.10 17.61 1.32
N ALA A 96 2.68 18.05 2.49
CA ALA A 96 3.54 18.75 3.43
C ALA A 96 4.68 17.87 3.96
N ALA A 97 4.45 16.56 4.09
CA ALA A 97 5.47 15.61 4.52
C ALA A 97 6.46 15.21 3.41
N GLY A 98 6.29 15.75 2.22
CA GLY A 98 7.20 15.47 1.09
C GLY A 98 6.91 14.16 0.37
N VAL A 99 5.74 13.56 0.59
CA VAL A 99 5.33 12.36 -0.13
C VAL A 99 4.95 12.72 -1.56
N ASP A 100 5.31 11.86 -2.51
CA ASP A 100 4.95 12.03 -3.91
C ASP A 100 3.45 11.76 -4.08
N VAL A 101 2.68 12.82 -4.20
CA VAL A 101 1.22 12.76 -4.36
C VAL A 101 0.80 13.58 -5.57
N ASP A 102 -0.39 13.30 -6.08
CA ASP A 102 -0.99 14.14 -7.13
C ASP A 102 -1.12 15.59 -6.63
N ASP A 103 -1.06 16.55 -7.55
CA ASP A 103 -1.15 17.96 -7.18
C ASP A 103 -2.48 18.30 -6.51
N GLU A 104 -3.55 17.63 -6.93
CA GLU A 104 -4.89 17.90 -6.47
C GLU A 104 -5.67 16.62 -6.25
N VAL A 105 -6.67 16.69 -5.37
CA VAL A 105 -7.64 15.61 -5.20
C VAL A 105 -8.53 15.56 -6.44
N SER A 106 -8.68 14.38 -7.02
CA SER A 106 -9.54 14.17 -8.18
C SER A 106 -10.99 14.03 -7.75
N ARG A 107 -11.88 14.80 -8.41
CA ARG A 107 -13.32 14.77 -8.14
C ARG A 107 -14.06 14.61 -9.45
N TYR A 108 -14.46 13.37 -9.72
CA TYR A 108 -15.18 13.04 -10.96
C TYR A 108 -16.68 13.27 -10.85
N GLY A 109 -17.20 13.37 -9.63
CA GLY A 109 -18.63 13.56 -9.40
C GLY A 109 -19.46 12.29 -9.49
N GLY A 110 -20.76 12.40 -9.22
CA GLY A 110 -21.67 11.26 -9.22
C GLY A 110 -21.29 10.21 -8.19
N PRO A 111 -21.35 8.92 -8.56
CA PRO A 111 -21.01 7.84 -7.62
C PRO A 111 -19.51 7.65 -7.38
N VAL A 112 -18.66 8.33 -8.15
CA VAL A 112 -17.21 8.16 -8.02
C VAL A 112 -16.71 8.98 -6.83
N PRO A 113 -16.10 8.35 -5.81
CA PRO A 113 -15.62 9.07 -4.65
C PRO A 113 -14.40 9.94 -4.98
N PRO A 114 -14.15 11.00 -4.20
CA PRO A 114 -12.92 11.76 -4.37
C PRO A 114 -11.71 10.93 -3.98
N MET A 115 -10.60 11.11 -4.68
CA MET A 115 -9.40 10.31 -4.50
C MET A 115 -8.16 11.04 -4.99
N PHE A 116 -7.00 10.55 -4.56
CA PHE A 116 -5.72 10.96 -5.13
C PHE A 116 -4.74 9.79 -5.07
N TRP A 117 -3.73 9.86 -5.95
CA TRP A 117 -2.69 8.83 -6.01
C TRP A 117 -1.49 9.26 -5.20
N ILE A 118 -0.85 8.29 -4.56
CA ILE A 118 0.44 8.46 -3.89
C ILE A 118 1.42 7.45 -4.48
N ARG A 119 2.72 7.73 -4.34
CA ARG A 119 3.79 6.83 -4.79
C ARG A 119 4.74 6.60 -3.63
N ASP A 120 5.11 5.35 -3.43
CA ASP A 120 6.12 5.02 -2.44
C ASP A 120 7.52 5.30 -2.99
N PRO A 121 8.60 5.12 -2.18
CA PRO A 121 9.96 5.41 -2.66
C PRO A 121 10.40 4.58 -3.87
N ASP A 122 9.76 3.44 -4.12
CA ASP A 122 10.06 2.59 -5.27
C ASP A 122 9.14 2.86 -6.46
N GLY A 123 8.26 3.87 -6.37
CA GLY A 123 7.35 4.22 -7.45
C GLY A 123 6.10 3.35 -7.52
N ASN A 124 5.82 2.56 -6.49
CA ASN A 124 4.54 1.84 -6.41
C ASN A 124 3.42 2.83 -6.12
N SER A 125 2.35 2.78 -6.91
CA SER A 125 1.21 3.69 -6.76
C SER A 125 0.10 3.07 -5.93
N LEU A 126 -0.41 3.84 -4.97
CA LEU A 126 -1.59 3.49 -4.19
C LEU A 126 -2.61 4.63 -4.33
N ILE A 127 -3.86 4.35 -4.03
CA ILE A 127 -4.94 5.34 -4.14
C ILE A 127 -5.48 5.60 -2.73
N VAL A 128 -5.64 6.88 -2.40
CA VAL A 128 -6.35 7.28 -1.17
C VAL A 128 -7.75 7.73 -1.58
N VAL A 129 -8.77 7.14 -0.98
CA VAL A 129 -10.17 7.29 -1.40
C VAL A 129 -11.02 7.65 -0.19
N GLN A 130 -11.91 8.64 -0.35
CA GLN A 130 -12.92 8.90 0.67
C GLN A 130 -14.25 8.31 0.22
N PRO A 131 -14.60 7.11 0.70
CA PRO A 131 -15.87 6.49 0.31
C PRO A 131 -17.05 7.25 0.88
N SER A 132 -18.20 7.09 0.25
CA SER A 132 -19.44 7.74 0.68
C SER A 132 -19.97 7.17 1.98
#